data_f1e5ff1b492521b6ab968d484cb45f6b
#
_entry.id   f1e5ff1b492521b6ab968d484cb45f6b
#
_cell.length_a   1.000
_cell.length_b   1.000
_cell.length_c   1.000
_cell.angle_alpha   90.00
_cell.angle_beta   90.00
_cell.angle_gamma   90.00
#
_symmetry.space_group_name_H-M   'P 1'
#
loop_
_entity.id
_entity.type
_entity.pdbx_description
1 polymer ?
#
loop_
_entity_poly.entity_id
_entity_poly.type
_entity_poly.pdbx_seq_one_letter_code
_entity_poly.pdbx_strand_id
1 'polypeptide(L)'
;MKSDVEIARAAQLRPIAEIAKGLGIAEEHIEPYGRYKAKLTPAALAGAHGKQGKLILVTAINPTPAGEGKTTTSVGLADALHKQGKKTVVALREPSLGPCFGMKGGAAGGGYAQVVPMEDINLHFTGDFHAITTAHNLLAALIDNHIFQGNALDLDVNRIVWKRVLDINDRTLRHVVTGLGGRVHGVPRESGFDITVASEMMAILCLADGIADMKRRLGRILIGWTRNGRPVHADELGATGALTLLFKDAIKPNLVQTIEGTPALIHGGPFANIAHGCSSVMGTKYALKCADYVVTEAGFGADLGAEKFFDIKCRLAGLKPDAVIIVATVRALKMNGGVPKDALGTENLDALKKGAANLEKHIENIGKFGVPAVVAVNVFPTDTEAELLLLEDLCARLGAQCARSEVWAKGGAGGLALADAVEDALGRTADFHPIYDAKKSIAEKIEIIAREIYGADGVDFTPEAQKQMAEMETLGMTETPVCMAKTQYSLSDNPALLGRPAGFRITVRELRASCGAGFVVALTGNILTMPGLPKVPAAMGMDITEDGVITGLF
;
A
#
# COMPACT_ATOMS: atom_id res chain seq x y z
N MET A 1 -30.06 -3.05 -6.51
CA MET A 1 -28.93 -3.88 -6.05
C MET A 1 -28.58 -3.36 -4.65
N LYS A 2 -28.27 -4.23 -3.68
CA LYS A 2 -27.87 -3.79 -2.33
C LYS A 2 -26.54 -3.04 -2.40
N SER A 3 -26.37 -2.01 -1.57
CA SER A 3 -25.08 -1.33 -1.41
C SER A 3 -24.07 -2.21 -0.66
N ASP A 4 -22.78 -1.88 -0.74
CA ASP A 4 -21.73 -2.61 -0.04
C ASP A 4 -21.96 -2.62 1.49
N VAL A 5 -22.43 -1.51 2.06
CA VAL A 5 -22.81 -1.41 3.48
C VAL A 5 -23.98 -2.35 3.82
N GLU A 6 -25.03 -2.38 2.97
CA GLU A 6 -26.18 -3.27 3.21
C GLU A 6 -25.79 -4.74 3.13
N ILE A 7 -24.87 -5.10 2.22
CA ILE A 7 -24.33 -6.47 2.09
C ILE A 7 -23.53 -6.81 3.36
N ALA A 8 -22.63 -5.92 3.79
CA ALA A 8 -21.79 -6.14 4.96
C ALA A 8 -22.63 -6.30 6.26
N ARG A 9 -23.67 -5.47 6.45
CA ARG A 9 -24.58 -5.55 7.60
C ARG A 9 -25.43 -6.83 7.62
N ALA A 10 -25.78 -7.34 6.45
CA ALA A 10 -26.55 -8.58 6.34
C ALA A 10 -25.71 -9.83 6.62
N ALA A 11 -24.37 -9.70 6.70
CA ALA A 11 -23.47 -10.81 6.91
C ALA A 11 -23.59 -11.37 8.34
N GLN A 12 -23.55 -12.69 8.46
CA GLN A 12 -23.53 -13.40 9.75
C GLN A 12 -22.07 -13.57 10.20
N LEU A 13 -21.59 -12.65 11.06
CA LEU A 13 -20.24 -12.68 11.55
C LEU A 13 -20.03 -13.75 12.62
N ARG A 14 -18.94 -14.49 12.52
CA ARG A 14 -18.47 -15.41 13.55
C ARG A 14 -17.71 -14.65 14.64
N PRO A 15 -17.78 -15.06 15.91
CA PRO A 15 -16.91 -14.53 16.97
C PRO A 15 -15.44 -14.63 16.58
N ILE A 16 -14.65 -13.61 16.88
CA ILE A 16 -13.24 -13.56 16.46
C ILE A 16 -12.38 -14.67 17.06
N ALA A 17 -12.75 -15.15 18.25
CA ALA A 17 -12.09 -16.31 18.87
C ALA A 17 -12.25 -17.60 18.04
N GLU A 18 -13.40 -17.78 17.36
CA GLU A 18 -13.61 -18.93 16.46
C GLU A 18 -12.75 -18.79 15.19
N ILE A 19 -12.60 -17.59 14.65
CA ILE A 19 -11.72 -17.31 13.51
C ILE A 19 -10.27 -17.60 13.89
N ALA A 20 -9.80 -17.14 15.05
CA ALA A 20 -8.47 -17.41 15.57
C ALA A 20 -8.23 -18.92 15.76
N LYS A 21 -9.20 -19.63 16.35
CA LYS A 21 -9.15 -21.10 16.53
C LYS A 21 -9.00 -21.82 15.19
N GLY A 22 -9.71 -21.37 14.14
CA GLY A 22 -9.58 -21.92 12.78
C GLY A 22 -8.16 -21.77 12.21
N LEU A 23 -7.41 -20.77 12.63
CA LEU A 23 -6.00 -20.58 12.30
C LEU A 23 -5.04 -21.39 13.19
N GLY A 24 -5.54 -22.04 14.23
CA GLY A 24 -4.72 -22.73 15.24
C GLY A 24 -4.10 -21.77 16.26
N ILE A 25 -4.66 -20.56 16.40
CA ILE A 25 -4.22 -19.57 17.39
C ILE A 25 -5.08 -19.76 18.64
N ALA A 26 -4.42 -19.96 19.78
CA ALA A 26 -5.09 -20.08 21.07
C ALA A 26 -5.70 -18.74 21.52
N GLU A 27 -6.79 -18.78 22.28
CA GLU A 27 -7.52 -17.60 22.71
C GLU A 27 -6.66 -16.66 23.58
N GLU A 28 -5.73 -17.20 24.36
CA GLU A 28 -4.75 -16.44 25.15
C GLU A 28 -3.73 -15.64 24.30
N HIS A 29 -3.66 -15.92 23.00
CA HIS A 29 -2.78 -15.24 22.04
C HIS A 29 -3.48 -14.18 21.19
N ILE A 30 -4.73 -13.87 21.50
CA ILE A 30 -5.48 -12.76 20.91
C ILE A 30 -5.87 -11.75 21.99
N GLU A 31 -5.92 -10.48 21.62
CA GLU A 31 -6.45 -9.40 22.43
C GLU A 31 -7.74 -8.89 21.77
N PRO A 32 -8.95 -9.25 22.25
CA PRO A 32 -10.20 -8.88 21.63
C PRO A 32 -10.46 -7.36 21.66
N TYR A 33 -10.89 -6.81 20.54
CA TYR A 33 -11.43 -5.47 20.38
C TYR A 33 -12.93 -5.54 20.04
N GLY A 34 -13.74 -5.95 21.02
CA GLY A 34 -15.11 -6.34 20.83
C GLY A 34 -15.24 -7.79 20.31
N ARG A 35 -16.43 -8.11 19.73
CA ARG A 35 -16.77 -9.50 19.38
C ARG A 35 -16.13 -10.00 18.08
N TYR A 36 -15.82 -9.09 17.15
CA TYR A 36 -15.49 -9.42 15.75
C TYR A 36 -14.10 -8.97 15.31
N LYS A 37 -13.32 -8.39 16.20
CA LYS A 37 -11.95 -7.90 15.94
C LYS A 37 -11.02 -8.33 17.07
N ALA A 38 -9.76 -8.60 16.77
CA ALA A 38 -8.72 -8.82 17.78
C ALA A 38 -7.35 -8.40 17.26
N LYS A 39 -6.43 -8.12 18.16
CA LYS A 39 -5.00 -8.03 17.84
C LYS A 39 -4.33 -9.37 18.12
N LEU A 40 -3.34 -9.73 17.28
CA LEU A 40 -2.52 -10.93 17.49
C LEU A 40 -1.30 -10.59 18.32
N THR A 41 -1.12 -11.26 19.45
CA THR A 41 0.06 -11.06 20.29
C THR A 41 1.31 -11.68 19.66
N PRO A 42 2.53 -11.26 20.07
CA PRO A 42 3.77 -11.91 19.61
C PRO A 42 3.82 -13.42 19.90
N ALA A 43 3.16 -13.88 20.95
CA ALA A 43 3.08 -15.29 21.31
C ALA A 43 2.28 -16.14 20.30
N ALA A 44 1.34 -15.53 19.56
CA ALA A 44 0.62 -16.21 18.47
C ALA A 44 1.55 -16.75 17.37
N LEU A 45 2.72 -16.13 17.18
CA LEU A 45 3.75 -16.64 16.27
C LEU A 45 4.57 -17.80 16.84
N ALA A 46 4.78 -17.84 18.15
CA ALA A 46 5.64 -18.84 18.78
C ALA A 46 5.03 -20.25 18.74
N GLY A 47 3.69 -20.35 18.75
CA GLY A 47 2.96 -21.61 18.69
C GLY A 47 2.75 -22.16 17.27
N ALA A 48 3.02 -21.40 16.25
CA ALA A 48 2.82 -21.81 14.86
C ALA A 48 4.04 -22.60 14.33
N HIS A 49 4.02 -23.92 14.59
CA HIS A 49 5.00 -24.86 14.05
C HIS A 49 4.47 -25.47 12.75
N GLY A 50 5.06 -25.13 11.61
CA GLY A 50 4.65 -25.70 10.34
C GLY A 50 5.48 -25.21 9.14
N LYS A 51 5.17 -25.77 7.99
CA LYS A 51 5.69 -25.33 6.69
C LYS A 51 5.17 -23.91 6.43
N GLN A 52 6.04 -23.03 5.96
CA GLN A 52 5.64 -21.69 5.54
C GLN A 52 4.63 -21.77 4.39
N GLY A 53 3.54 -21.02 4.49
CA GLY A 53 2.49 -20.94 3.48
C GLY A 53 2.98 -20.32 2.17
N LYS A 54 2.19 -20.47 1.11
CA LYS A 54 2.41 -19.88 -0.21
C LYS A 54 1.98 -18.42 -0.22
N LEU A 55 2.85 -17.53 -0.70
CA LEU A 55 2.59 -16.10 -0.78
C LEU A 55 2.12 -15.69 -2.18
N ILE A 56 0.88 -15.22 -2.29
CA ILE A 56 0.23 -14.80 -3.52
C ILE A 56 0.06 -13.28 -3.47
N LEU A 57 0.68 -12.58 -4.41
CA LEU A 57 0.52 -11.13 -4.54
C LEU A 57 -0.57 -10.79 -5.55
N VAL A 58 -1.51 -9.93 -5.17
CA VAL A 58 -2.49 -9.32 -6.09
C VAL A 58 -2.05 -7.88 -6.41
N THR A 59 -1.89 -7.62 -7.68
CA THR A 59 -1.58 -6.31 -8.26
C THR A 59 -2.54 -6.02 -9.43
N ALA A 60 -2.30 -4.98 -10.23
CA ALA A 60 -3.13 -4.66 -11.38
C ALA A 60 -2.34 -4.00 -12.50
N ILE A 61 -3.01 -3.79 -13.64
CA ILE A 61 -2.60 -2.83 -14.66
C ILE A 61 -2.67 -1.39 -14.13
N ASN A 62 -2.23 -0.38 -14.92
CA ASN A 62 -2.40 1.02 -14.51
C ASN A 62 -3.87 1.33 -14.27
N PRO A 63 -4.23 1.91 -13.09
CA PRO A 63 -5.62 2.07 -12.69
C PRO A 63 -6.34 3.19 -13.44
N THR A 64 -7.65 3.05 -13.58
CA THR A 64 -8.55 4.16 -13.89
C THR A 64 -8.90 4.94 -12.61
N PRO A 65 -9.49 6.14 -12.74
CA PRO A 65 -10.02 6.87 -11.57
C PRO A 65 -11.08 6.09 -10.78
N ALA A 66 -11.76 5.10 -11.39
CA ALA A 66 -12.75 4.26 -10.72
C ALA A 66 -12.13 3.09 -9.92
N GLY A 67 -10.85 2.79 -10.15
CA GLY A 67 -10.15 1.64 -9.57
C GLY A 67 -10.42 0.34 -10.31
N GLU A 68 -9.59 -0.68 -10.04
CA GLU A 68 -9.61 -1.97 -10.78
C GLU A 68 -10.13 -3.14 -9.94
N GLY A 69 -10.52 -2.90 -8.69
CA GLY A 69 -11.06 -3.94 -7.81
C GLY A 69 -10.03 -4.91 -7.26
N LYS A 70 -8.76 -4.47 -7.04
CA LYS A 70 -7.71 -5.32 -6.44
C LYS A 70 -8.11 -5.92 -5.12
N THR A 71 -8.57 -5.11 -4.16
CA THR A 71 -8.97 -5.58 -2.82
C THR A 71 -10.13 -6.56 -2.93
N THR A 72 -11.14 -6.25 -3.74
CA THR A 72 -12.27 -7.17 -4.04
C THR A 72 -11.78 -8.49 -4.61
N THR A 73 -10.84 -8.45 -5.58
CA THR A 73 -10.24 -9.67 -6.15
C THR A 73 -9.42 -10.42 -5.10
N SER A 74 -8.66 -9.74 -4.25
CA SER A 74 -7.86 -10.38 -3.19
C SER A 74 -8.73 -11.11 -2.18
N VAL A 75 -9.80 -10.48 -1.72
CA VAL A 75 -10.77 -11.06 -0.79
C VAL A 75 -11.50 -12.23 -1.44
N GLY A 76 -12.05 -12.03 -2.65
CA GLY A 76 -12.78 -13.06 -3.36
C GLY A 76 -11.93 -14.27 -3.75
N LEU A 77 -10.64 -14.08 -4.09
CA LEU A 77 -9.70 -15.18 -4.31
C LEU A 77 -9.43 -15.94 -3.01
N ALA A 78 -9.24 -15.24 -1.89
CA ALA A 78 -9.05 -15.90 -0.60
C ALA A 78 -10.29 -16.72 -0.20
N ASP A 79 -11.50 -16.18 -0.42
CA ASP A 79 -12.75 -16.89 -0.18
C ASP A 79 -12.91 -18.09 -1.13
N ALA A 80 -12.51 -17.98 -2.40
CA ALA A 80 -12.54 -19.09 -3.36
C ALA A 80 -11.61 -20.23 -2.95
N LEU A 81 -10.36 -19.92 -2.59
CA LEU A 81 -9.40 -20.91 -2.07
C LEU A 81 -9.93 -21.57 -0.77
N HIS A 82 -10.54 -20.77 0.12
CA HIS A 82 -11.15 -21.29 1.34
C HIS A 82 -12.32 -22.25 1.04
N LYS A 83 -13.18 -21.93 0.05
CA LYS A 83 -14.24 -22.82 -0.44
C LYS A 83 -13.72 -24.15 -1.00
N GLN A 84 -12.53 -24.14 -1.59
CA GLN A 84 -11.84 -25.35 -2.04
C GLN A 84 -11.18 -26.14 -0.90
N GLY A 85 -11.43 -25.75 0.38
CA GLY A 85 -10.89 -26.42 1.55
C GLY A 85 -9.44 -26.05 1.89
N LYS A 86 -8.88 -25.00 1.27
CA LYS A 86 -7.52 -24.53 1.56
C LYS A 86 -7.52 -23.66 2.81
N LYS A 87 -6.53 -23.85 3.66
CA LYS A 87 -6.31 -22.98 4.82
C LYS A 87 -5.71 -21.67 4.34
N THR A 88 -6.56 -20.65 4.19
CA THR A 88 -6.22 -19.38 3.53
C THR A 88 -6.36 -18.19 4.49
N VAL A 89 -5.48 -17.20 4.37
CA VAL A 89 -5.56 -15.89 5.02
C VAL A 89 -5.39 -14.79 3.96
N VAL A 90 -6.19 -13.73 4.05
CA VAL A 90 -5.94 -12.52 3.28
C VAL A 90 -5.25 -11.47 4.15
N ALA A 91 -4.15 -10.85 3.66
CA ALA A 91 -3.37 -9.84 4.38
C ALA A 91 -3.45 -8.50 3.64
N LEU A 92 -4.15 -7.53 4.24
CA LEU A 92 -4.51 -6.26 3.59
C LEU A 92 -3.98 -5.06 4.36
N ARG A 93 -4.05 -3.89 3.71
CA ARG A 93 -3.78 -2.60 4.33
C ARG A 93 -5.02 -2.09 5.08
N GLU A 94 -4.76 -1.34 6.15
CA GLU A 94 -5.76 -0.54 6.82
C GLU A 94 -6.06 0.72 6.00
N PRO A 95 -7.34 1.11 5.79
CA PRO A 95 -7.69 2.31 5.05
C PRO A 95 -7.44 3.58 5.86
N SER A 96 -7.07 4.66 5.16
CA SER A 96 -6.90 6.01 5.71
C SER A 96 -8.21 6.80 5.63
N LEU A 97 -8.48 7.61 6.65
CA LEU A 97 -9.67 8.48 6.69
C LEU A 97 -9.67 9.53 5.58
N GLY A 98 -8.50 10.07 5.21
CA GLY A 98 -8.41 11.08 4.16
C GLY A 98 -9.03 10.65 2.83
N PRO A 99 -8.62 9.54 2.20
CA PRO A 99 -9.29 8.98 1.03
C PRO A 99 -10.75 8.62 1.27
N CYS A 100 -11.07 8.03 2.43
CA CYS A 100 -12.41 7.61 2.80
C CYS A 100 -13.41 8.77 2.78
N PHE A 101 -13.07 9.89 3.42
CA PHE A 101 -13.88 11.11 3.46
C PHE A 101 -13.69 12.03 2.25
N GLY A 102 -12.65 11.78 1.43
CA GLY A 102 -12.27 12.59 0.28
C GLY A 102 -12.92 12.18 -1.03
N MET A 103 -12.25 11.30 -1.75
CA MET A 103 -12.60 11.00 -3.15
C MET A 103 -13.13 9.59 -3.39
N LYS A 104 -12.94 8.65 -2.47
CA LYS A 104 -13.15 7.23 -2.74
C LYS A 104 -13.46 6.48 -1.46
N GLY A 105 -14.32 5.50 -1.59
CA GLY A 105 -14.62 4.52 -0.58
C GLY A 105 -13.42 3.81 0.03
N GLY A 106 -13.63 3.15 1.16
CA GLY A 106 -12.62 2.46 1.92
C GLY A 106 -12.01 1.25 1.21
N ALA A 107 -11.07 0.60 1.88
CA ALA A 107 -10.30 -0.50 1.33
C ALA A 107 -10.74 -1.87 1.87
N ALA A 108 -12.02 -2.06 2.18
CA ALA A 108 -12.55 -3.33 2.72
C ALA A 108 -13.00 -4.34 1.65
N GLY A 109 -12.83 -4.03 0.36
CA GLY A 109 -13.39 -4.80 -0.76
C GLY A 109 -14.73 -4.21 -1.22
N GLY A 110 -15.55 -5.00 -1.94
CA GLY A 110 -16.87 -4.57 -2.42
C GLY A 110 -17.75 -5.74 -2.82
N GLY A 111 -19.06 -5.50 -2.93
CA GLY A 111 -20.05 -6.53 -3.20
C GLY A 111 -20.03 -7.64 -2.16
N TYR A 112 -20.00 -8.88 -2.61
CA TYR A 112 -19.90 -10.06 -1.75
C TYR A 112 -18.46 -10.46 -1.36
N ALA A 113 -17.45 -9.75 -1.87
CA ALA A 113 -16.04 -9.96 -1.53
C ALA A 113 -15.53 -8.79 -0.64
N GLN A 114 -15.93 -8.79 0.63
CA GLN A 114 -15.59 -7.76 1.61
C GLN A 114 -15.00 -8.35 2.89
N VAL A 115 -14.16 -7.56 3.56
CA VAL A 115 -13.71 -7.79 4.93
C VAL A 115 -14.62 -7.05 5.90
N VAL A 116 -14.99 -7.69 7.00
CA VAL A 116 -15.96 -7.18 7.97
C VAL A 116 -15.41 -7.30 9.41
N PRO A 117 -15.78 -6.38 10.32
CA PRO A 117 -16.81 -5.30 10.20
C PRO A 117 -16.30 -4.10 9.39
N MET A 118 -16.94 -3.81 8.26
CA MET A 118 -16.49 -2.83 7.27
C MET A 118 -16.48 -1.40 7.82
N GLU A 119 -17.52 -1.02 8.59
CA GLU A 119 -17.66 0.32 9.16
C GLU A 119 -16.51 0.61 10.14
N ASP A 120 -16.19 -0.32 11.03
CA ASP A 120 -15.09 -0.18 11.98
C ASP A 120 -13.73 -0.05 11.26
N ILE A 121 -13.50 -0.89 10.24
CA ILE A 121 -12.25 -0.90 9.47
C ILE A 121 -12.03 0.45 8.77
N ASN A 122 -13.08 1.06 8.22
CA ASN A 122 -12.99 2.31 7.46
C ASN A 122 -13.01 3.58 8.32
N LEU A 123 -13.31 3.48 9.61
CA LEU A 123 -13.35 4.61 10.54
C LEU A 123 -12.21 4.52 11.57
N HIS A 124 -12.51 4.22 12.82
CA HIS A 124 -11.55 4.07 13.91
C HIS A 124 -11.40 2.58 14.27
N PHE A 125 -10.57 1.88 13.54
CA PHE A 125 -10.48 0.42 13.59
C PHE A 125 -10.05 -0.10 14.97
N THR A 126 -8.76 0.03 15.31
CA THR A 126 -8.19 -0.40 16.60
C THR A 126 -7.21 0.63 17.18
N GLY A 127 -7.08 1.78 16.54
CA GLY A 127 -6.26 2.89 17.00
C GLY A 127 -4.85 2.95 16.40
N ASP A 128 -4.51 2.12 15.42
CA ASP A 128 -3.16 2.10 14.83
C ASP A 128 -2.80 3.44 14.17
N PHE A 129 -3.71 4.03 13.41
CA PHE A 129 -3.52 5.36 12.81
C PHE A 129 -3.38 6.47 13.85
N HIS A 130 -4.13 6.39 14.95
CA HIS A 130 -3.98 7.33 16.06
C HIS A 130 -2.58 7.22 16.69
N ALA A 131 -2.10 6.00 16.93
CA ALA A 131 -0.76 5.76 17.46
C ALA A 131 0.33 6.34 16.56
N ILE A 132 0.25 6.09 15.24
CA ILE A 132 1.17 6.62 14.24
C ILE A 132 1.16 8.15 14.22
N THR A 133 -0.03 8.76 14.15
CA THR A 133 -0.22 10.22 14.12
C THR A 133 0.35 10.86 15.38
N THR A 134 0.05 10.27 16.55
CA THR A 134 0.51 10.77 17.85
C THR A 134 2.03 10.66 17.99
N ALA A 135 2.63 9.52 17.64
CA ALA A 135 4.08 9.33 17.70
C ALA A 135 4.81 10.29 16.74
N HIS A 136 4.28 10.48 15.54
CA HIS A 136 4.85 11.39 14.54
C HIS A 136 4.84 12.84 15.04
N ASN A 137 3.71 13.28 15.56
CA ASN A 137 3.53 14.64 16.07
C ASN A 137 4.27 14.88 17.38
N LEU A 138 4.44 13.83 18.23
CA LEU A 138 5.31 13.91 19.41
C LEU A 138 6.76 14.19 19.00
N LEU A 139 7.30 13.49 17.99
CA LEU A 139 8.64 13.77 17.50
C LEU A 139 8.76 15.22 16.97
N ALA A 140 7.78 15.71 16.22
CA ALA A 140 7.76 17.10 15.75
C ALA A 140 7.75 18.11 16.93
N ALA A 141 6.96 17.84 17.96
CA ALA A 141 6.91 18.67 19.17
C ALA A 141 8.23 18.65 19.93
N LEU A 142 8.90 17.49 20.04
CA LEU A 142 10.20 17.37 20.69
C LEU A 142 11.30 18.13 19.94
N ILE A 143 11.29 18.13 18.62
CA ILE A 143 12.21 18.93 17.79
C ILE A 143 12.03 20.43 18.10
N ASP A 144 10.79 20.92 18.03
CA ASP A 144 10.49 22.34 18.27
C ASP A 144 10.81 22.73 19.74
N ASN A 145 10.53 21.85 20.71
CA ASN A 145 10.90 22.08 22.11
C ASN A 145 12.42 22.10 22.30
N HIS A 146 13.17 21.20 21.65
CA HIS A 146 14.62 21.18 21.70
C HIS A 146 15.24 22.50 21.20
N ILE A 147 14.73 23.00 20.06
CA ILE A 147 15.16 24.29 19.50
C ILE A 147 14.83 25.43 20.47
N PHE A 148 13.63 25.43 21.05
CA PHE A 148 13.18 26.45 22.00
C PHE A 148 13.99 26.47 23.31
N GLN A 149 14.38 25.31 23.83
CA GLN A 149 15.11 25.13 25.10
C GLN A 149 16.63 25.29 24.96
N GLY A 150 17.10 25.91 23.90
CA GLY A 150 18.51 26.26 23.72
C GLY A 150 19.27 25.51 22.64
N ASN A 151 18.61 24.59 21.93
CA ASN A 151 19.15 23.94 20.72
C ASN A 151 20.56 23.34 20.89
N ALA A 152 20.76 22.54 21.93
CA ALA A 152 22.05 21.94 22.24
C ALA A 152 22.65 21.08 21.13
N LEU A 153 21.82 20.54 20.21
CA LEU A 153 22.25 19.79 19.02
C LEU A 153 22.64 20.69 17.84
N ASP A 154 22.54 22.02 17.99
CA ASP A 154 22.83 23.03 16.95
C ASP A 154 22.04 22.81 15.65
N LEU A 155 20.77 22.41 15.75
CA LEU A 155 19.88 22.24 14.60
C LEU A 155 19.73 23.55 13.81
N ASP A 156 19.87 23.48 12.49
CA ASP A 156 19.49 24.57 11.61
C ASP A 156 17.98 24.56 11.41
N VAL A 157 17.31 25.61 11.89
CA VAL A 157 15.83 25.74 11.83
C VAL A 157 15.29 25.74 10.40
N ASN A 158 16.12 26.10 9.41
CA ASN A 158 15.78 26.09 8.00
C ASN A 158 16.03 24.73 7.32
N ARG A 159 16.65 23.78 8.03
CA ARG A 159 16.96 22.43 7.53
C ARG A 159 16.33 21.33 8.37
N ILE A 160 15.22 21.63 9.05
CA ILE A 160 14.36 20.62 9.67
C ILE A 160 13.55 19.95 8.58
N VAL A 161 13.68 18.61 8.42
CA VAL A 161 12.99 17.83 7.39
C VAL A 161 11.72 17.17 7.90
N TRP A 162 11.51 17.16 9.22
CA TRP A 162 10.37 16.53 9.87
C TRP A 162 9.18 17.50 9.99
N LYS A 163 8.08 17.15 9.32
CA LYS A 163 6.80 17.87 9.39
C LYS A 163 5.90 17.27 10.48
N ARG A 164 4.65 17.71 10.53
CA ARG A 164 3.55 17.07 11.27
C ARG A 164 2.70 16.21 10.34
N VAL A 165 1.78 15.44 10.92
CA VAL A 165 0.82 14.65 10.13
C VAL A 165 -0.60 14.79 10.65
N LEU A 166 -1.55 14.59 9.72
CA LEU A 166 -2.99 14.50 9.99
C LEU A 166 -3.59 13.52 9.00
N ASP A 167 -4.47 12.60 9.46
CA ASP A 167 -5.07 11.59 8.58
C ASP A 167 -6.35 12.09 7.88
N ILE A 168 -6.31 13.32 7.39
CA ILE A 168 -7.37 13.97 6.61
C ILE A 168 -6.74 14.71 5.44
N ASN A 169 -7.48 14.83 4.32
CA ASN A 169 -7.06 15.61 3.16
C ASN A 169 -7.26 17.11 3.42
N ASP A 170 -6.17 17.86 3.60
CA ASP A 170 -6.23 19.32 3.79
C ASP A 170 -5.09 20.03 3.06
N ARG A 171 -5.41 20.63 1.91
CA ARG A 171 -4.42 21.34 1.09
C ARG A 171 -3.86 22.61 1.74
N THR A 172 -4.58 23.17 2.73
CA THR A 172 -4.16 24.43 3.40
C THR A 172 -3.03 24.20 4.38
N LEU A 173 -2.83 22.94 4.83
CA LEU A 173 -1.78 22.55 5.75
C LEU A 173 -0.43 22.20 5.09
N ARG A 174 -0.33 22.22 3.75
CA ARG A 174 0.92 21.88 3.05
C ARG A 174 2.10 22.75 3.44
N HIS A 175 1.83 24.04 3.67
CA HIS A 175 2.80 25.05 4.09
C HIS A 175 2.18 25.88 5.22
N VAL A 176 2.80 25.88 6.39
CA VAL A 176 2.37 26.62 7.56
C VAL A 176 3.58 27.27 8.23
N VAL A 177 3.37 28.33 8.98
CA VAL A 177 4.38 28.90 9.87
C VAL A 177 4.04 28.47 11.31
N THR A 178 4.96 27.76 11.96
CA THR A 178 4.83 27.36 13.37
C THR A 178 5.58 28.34 14.28
N GLY A 179 5.25 28.33 15.59
CA GLY A 179 5.97 29.13 16.61
C GLY A 179 5.62 30.63 16.62
N LEU A 180 4.49 31.03 15.99
CA LEU A 180 3.99 32.41 16.06
C LEU A 180 3.38 32.74 17.44
N GLY A 181 3.23 34.02 17.76
CA GLY A 181 2.62 34.52 19.02
C GLY A 181 3.62 35.07 20.02
N GLY A 182 4.88 35.26 19.61
CA GLY A 182 5.92 35.86 20.44
C GLY A 182 6.85 34.83 21.12
N ARG A 183 7.83 35.35 21.84
CA ARG A 183 9.00 34.59 22.30
C ARG A 183 8.68 33.36 23.15
N VAL A 184 7.55 33.37 23.86
CA VAL A 184 7.15 32.25 24.75
C VAL A 184 6.47 31.10 23.99
N HIS A 185 6.15 31.26 22.70
CA HIS A 185 5.41 30.28 21.90
C HIS A 185 6.29 29.45 20.96
N GLY A 186 7.61 29.70 20.94
CA GLY A 186 8.56 28.95 20.13
C GLY A 186 9.40 29.81 19.20
N VAL A 187 10.10 29.14 18.28
CA VAL A 187 10.92 29.79 17.23
C VAL A 187 10.14 29.72 15.93
N PRO A 188 9.76 30.86 15.32
CA PRO A 188 9.04 30.88 14.05
C PRO A 188 9.84 30.19 12.94
N ARG A 189 9.22 29.23 12.27
CA ARG A 189 9.77 28.55 11.09
C ARG A 189 8.70 28.07 10.13
N GLU A 190 9.05 27.91 8.87
CA GLU A 190 8.20 27.22 7.91
C GLU A 190 8.15 25.71 8.26
N SER A 191 6.98 25.13 8.10
CA SER A 191 6.70 23.71 8.29
C SER A 191 5.53 23.31 7.40
N GLY A 192 4.93 22.16 7.66
CA GLY A 192 3.75 21.67 6.96
C GLY A 192 3.21 20.42 7.60
N PHE A 193 2.18 19.85 6.95
CA PHE A 193 1.61 18.57 7.32
C PHE A 193 1.64 17.64 6.10
N ASP A 194 1.95 16.38 6.35
CA ASP A 194 1.72 15.29 5.43
C ASP A 194 0.51 14.47 5.91
N ILE A 195 -0.13 13.70 5.02
CA ILE A 195 -1.15 12.74 5.47
C ILE A 195 -0.47 11.58 6.19
N THR A 196 -1.08 11.06 7.26
CA THR A 196 -0.47 10.01 8.12
C THR A 196 0.05 8.81 7.32
N VAL A 197 -0.66 8.39 6.28
CA VAL A 197 -0.27 7.25 5.42
C VAL A 197 0.91 7.51 4.48
N ALA A 198 1.32 8.78 4.32
CA ALA A 198 2.52 9.15 3.57
C ALA A 198 3.75 9.30 4.49
N SER A 199 3.59 9.14 5.79
CA SER A 199 4.66 9.35 6.77
C SER A 199 5.67 8.21 6.82
N GLU A 200 6.90 8.55 7.20
CA GLU A 200 7.93 7.55 7.49
C GLU A 200 7.55 6.67 8.69
N MET A 201 6.81 7.20 9.69
CA MET A 201 6.31 6.42 10.83
C MET A 201 5.39 5.26 10.36
N MET A 202 4.51 5.51 9.40
CA MET A 202 3.68 4.48 8.78
C MET A 202 4.55 3.44 8.06
N ALA A 203 5.56 3.87 7.30
CA ALA A 203 6.47 2.96 6.62
C ALA A 203 7.28 2.11 7.60
N ILE A 204 7.73 2.69 8.72
CA ILE A 204 8.43 1.99 9.80
C ILE A 204 7.54 0.91 10.41
N LEU A 205 6.28 1.23 10.77
CA LEU A 205 5.32 0.24 11.29
C LEU A 205 5.19 -0.96 10.34
N CYS A 206 5.07 -0.67 9.04
CA CYS A 206 4.87 -1.72 8.04
C CYS A 206 6.10 -2.57 7.73
N LEU A 207 7.31 -2.03 7.94
CA LEU A 207 8.57 -2.73 7.65
C LEU A 207 9.24 -3.32 8.89
N ALA A 208 8.81 -2.95 10.09
CA ALA A 208 9.35 -3.47 11.34
C ALA A 208 9.06 -4.97 11.50
N ASP A 209 10.04 -5.69 12.05
CA ASP A 209 9.98 -7.12 12.37
C ASP A 209 9.88 -7.36 13.88
N GLY A 210 9.14 -6.52 14.57
CA GLY A 210 8.92 -6.56 16.02
C GLY A 210 9.33 -5.27 16.72
N ILE A 211 9.07 -5.22 18.04
CA ILE A 211 9.24 -4.00 18.85
C ILE A 211 10.70 -3.52 18.93
N ALA A 212 11.65 -4.43 18.99
CA ALA A 212 13.07 -4.09 19.04
C ALA A 212 13.56 -3.47 17.73
N ASP A 213 13.10 -4.01 16.58
CA ASP A 213 13.40 -3.43 15.27
C ASP A 213 12.69 -2.09 15.08
N MET A 214 11.43 -1.98 15.51
CA MET A 214 10.70 -0.72 15.56
C MET A 214 11.50 0.36 16.27
N LYS A 215 11.98 0.07 17.49
CA LYS A 215 12.76 1.02 18.27
C LYS A 215 14.04 1.48 17.57
N ARG A 216 14.78 0.55 16.94
CA ARG A 216 15.99 0.89 16.16
C ARG A 216 15.66 1.79 14.97
N ARG A 217 14.59 1.47 14.23
CA ARG A 217 14.12 2.26 13.07
C ARG A 217 13.69 3.66 13.48
N LEU A 218 12.91 3.79 14.56
CA LEU A 218 12.49 5.09 15.10
C LEU A 218 13.67 5.98 15.48
N GLY A 219 14.73 5.40 16.08
CA GLY A 219 15.95 6.14 16.42
C GLY A 219 16.70 6.69 15.20
N ARG A 220 16.64 5.97 14.08
CA ARG A 220 17.35 6.35 12.85
C ARG A 220 16.64 7.41 12.00
N ILE A 221 15.43 7.84 12.35
CA ILE A 221 14.70 8.88 11.61
C ILE A 221 15.57 10.14 11.53
N LEU A 222 15.78 10.65 10.32
CA LEU A 222 16.43 11.94 10.11
C LEU A 222 15.46 13.07 10.48
N ILE A 223 15.85 13.92 11.44
CA ILE A 223 15.01 15.06 11.87
C ILE A 223 15.42 16.38 11.22
N GLY A 224 16.69 16.51 10.84
CA GLY A 224 17.24 17.71 10.22
C GLY A 224 18.76 17.68 10.21
N TRP A 225 19.34 18.85 10.01
CA TRP A 225 20.78 19.06 9.89
C TRP A 225 21.23 20.16 10.84
N THR A 226 22.45 20.05 11.35
CA THR A 226 23.09 21.12 12.10
C THR A 226 23.52 22.27 11.18
N ARG A 227 23.84 23.43 11.73
CA ARG A 227 24.34 24.59 10.96
C ARG A 227 25.62 24.29 10.19
N ASN A 228 26.45 23.38 10.69
CA ASN A 228 27.68 22.93 10.02
C ASN A 228 27.47 21.71 9.08
N GLY A 229 26.24 21.30 8.82
CA GLY A 229 25.90 20.28 7.84
C GLY A 229 25.98 18.83 8.32
N ARG A 230 26.05 18.56 9.63
CA ARG A 230 25.95 17.19 10.18
C ARG A 230 24.47 16.77 10.25
N PRO A 231 24.10 15.54 9.83
CA PRO A 231 22.75 15.03 10.04
C PRO A 231 22.47 14.80 11.53
N VAL A 232 21.21 14.95 11.92
CA VAL A 232 20.73 14.71 13.29
C VAL A 232 19.56 13.74 13.24
N HIS A 233 19.62 12.70 14.06
CA HIS A 233 18.63 11.62 14.11
C HIS A 233 17.77 11.69 15.39
N ALA A 234 16.62 11.03 15.38
CA ALA A 234 15.64 11.08 16.45
C ALA A 234 16.16 10.50 17.78
N ASP A 235 17.10 9.56 17.77
CA ASP A 235 17.74 9.00 18.97
C ASP A 235 18.57 10.05 19.74
N GLU A 236 19.14 11.04 19.07
CA GLU A 236 19.88 12.15 19.69
C GLU A 236 18.99 13.06 20.57
N LEU A 237 17.66 13.03 20.37
CA LEU A 237 16.70 13.70 21.26
C LEU A 237 16.39 12.88 22.53
N GLY A 238 16.86 11.65 22.65
CA GLY A 238 16.64 10.77 23.80
C GLY A 238 15.20 10.24 23.94
N ALA A 239 14.33 10.43 22.95
CA ALA A 239 12.89 10.16 23.03
C ALA A 239 12.43 8.85 22.39
N THR A 240 13.33 8.06 21.80
CA THR A 240 13.02 6.84 21.06
C THR A 240 12.17 5.84 21.87
N GLY A 241 12.40 5.74 23.17
CA GLY A 241 11.61 4.92 24.09
C GLY A 241 10.14 5.37 24.13
N ALA A 242 9.90 6.67 24.30
CA ALA A 242 8.54 7.24 24.34
C ALA A 242 7.80 7.05 23.00
N LEU A 243 8.48 7.25 21.88
CA LEU A 243 7.93 6.96 20.56
C LEU A 243 7.54 5.49 20.43
N THR A 244 8.40 4.56 20.88
CA THR A 244 8.13 3.12 20.82
C THR A 244 6.94 2.69 21.69
N LEU A 245 6.76 3.33 22.87
CA LEU A 245 5.61 3.07 23.76
C LEU A 245 4.28 3.30 23.06
N LEU A 246 4.18 4.34 22.22
CA LEU A 246 2.96 4.64 21.45
C LEU A 246 2.61 3.56 20.44
N PHE A 247 3.58 2.77 19.97
CA PHE A 247 3.38 1.65 19.06
C PHE A 247 3.13 0.30 19.74
N LYS A 248 3.08 0.25 21.09
CA LYS A 248 2.96 -1.02 21.83
C LYS A 248 1.84 -1.93 21.32
N ASP A 249 0.68 -1.38 21.02
CA ASP A 249 -0.47 -2.13 20.52
C ASP A 249 -0.59 -2.05 19.01
N ALA A 250 -0.22 -0.92 18.40
CA ALA A 250 -0.27 -0.72 16.95
C ALA A 250 0.65 -1.66 16.16
N ILE A 251 1.73 -2.18 16.76
CA ILE A 251 2.63 -3.13 16.10
C ILE A 251 2.02 -4.54 15.93
N LYS A 252 0.95 -4.85 16.68
CA LYS A 252 0.25 -6.14 16.61
C LYS A 252 -0.74 -6.11 15.43
N PRO A 253 -0.68 -7.09 14.50
CA PRO A 253 -1.66 -7.18 13.40
C PRO A 253 -3.09 -7.36 13.89
N ASN A 254 -4.04 -6.79 13.16
CA ASN A 254 -5.47 -6.90 13.44
C ASN A 254 -6.04 -8.13 12.72
N LEU A 255 -6.70 -9.01 13.46
CA LEU A 255 -7.45 -10.15 12.95
C LEU A 255 -8.92 -9.78 12.80
N VAL A 256 -9.48 -10.04 11.64
CA VAL A 256 -10.90 -9.92 11.27
C VAL A 256 -11.27 -11.09 10.32
N GLN A 257 -12.39 -10.98 9.62
CA GLN A 257 -12.87 -12.01 8.69
C GLN A 257 -13.46 -11.40 7.42
N THR A 258 -13.57 -12.20 6.37
CA THR A 258 -14.38 -11.85 5.21
C THR A 258 -15.86 -12.13 5.49
N ILE A 259 -16.77 -11.69 4.62
CA ILE A 259 -18.21 -12.04 4.69
C ILE A 259 -18.41 -13.57 4.74
N GLU A 260 -17.57 -14.34 4.06
CA GLU A 260 -17.65 -15.80 4.01
C GLU A 260 -16.90 -16.50 5.15
N GLY A 261 -16.31 -15.73 6.08
CA GLY A 261 -15.62 -16.24 7.26
C GLY A 261 -14.17 -16.66 7.04
N THR A 262 -13.57 -16.32 5.91
CA THR A 262 -12.12 -16.47 5.71
C THR A 262 -11.37 -15.50 6.62
N PRO A 263 -10.35 -15.95 7.37
CA PRO A 263 -9.56 -15.06 8.22
C PRO A 263 -8.86 -13.96 7.42
N ALA A 264 -8.85 -12.74 7.95
CA ALA A 264 -8.18 -11.60 7.35
C ALA A 264 -7.29 -10.89 8.37
N LEU A 265 -6.06 -10.56 7.98
CA LEU A 265 -5.15 -9.72 8.75
C LEU A 265 -5.07 -8.34 8.10
N ILE A 266 -5.44 -7.30 8.85
CA ILE A 266 -5.35 -5.90 8.40
C ILE A 266 -4.31 -5.19 9.25
N HIS A 267 -3.25 -4.64 8.62
CA HIS A 267 -2.21 -3.97 9.38
C HIS A 267 -1.39 -2.99 8.55
N GLY A 268 -1.37 -1.73 8.99
CA GLY A 268 -0.71 -0.61 8.33
C GLY A 268 -1.29 -0.24 6.97
N GLY A 269 -1.05 0.96 6.50
CA GLY A 269 -1.69 1.50 5.29
C GLY A 269 -0.83 2.49 4.49
N PRO A 270 0.46 2.19 4.17
CA PRO A 270 1.31 3.13 3.47
C PRO A 270 0.83 3.35 2.04
N PHE A 271 0.89 4.61 1.56
CA PHE A 271 0.56 4.92 0.17
C PHE A 271 1.58 4.32 -0.80
N ALA A 272 1.09 3.79 -1.94
CA ALA A 272 1.93 3.13 -2.94
C ALA A 272 2.64 4.09 -3.92
N ASN A 273 2.25 5.36 -3.96
CA ASN A 273 2.90 6.37 -4.80
C ASN A 273 4.01 7.13 -4.10
N ILE A 274 4.22 6.95 -2.80
CA ILE A 274 5.27 7.63 -2.03
C ILE A 274 5.93 6.73 -0.97
N ALA A 275 5.38 5.56 -0.69
CA ALA A 275 5.93 4.53 0.17
C ALA A 275 5.76 3.16 -0.51
N HIS A 276 6.07 2.06 0.18
CA HIS A 276 6.04 0.72 -0.43
C HIS A 276 4.63 0.17 -0.70
N GLY A 277 3.56 0.79 -0.20
CA GLY A 277 2.19 0.54 -0.64
C GLY A 277 1.60 -0.85 -0.37
N CYS A 278 2.09 -1.56 0.65
CA CYS A 278 1.69 -2.92 0.99
C CYS A 278 1.36 -3.04 2.48
N SER A 279 0.62 -4.08 2.87
CA SER A 279 0.42 -4.42 4.28
C SER A 279 1.76 -4.69 5.00
N SER A 280 1.73 -4.76 6.34
CA SER A 280 2.94 -4.91 7.14
C SER A 280 3.69 -6.23 6.92
N VAL A 281 4.99 -6.22 7.21
CA VAL A 281 5.84 -7.42 7.29
C VAL A 281 5.32 -8.35 8.38
N MET A 282 4.98 -7.82 9.56
CA MET A 282 4.41 -8.59 10.66
C MET A 282 3.14 -9.32 10.24
N GLY A 283 2.13 -8.62 9.70
CA GLY A 283 0.89 -9.24 9.24
C GLY A 283 1.12 -10.34 8.21
N THR A 284 2.02 -10.11 7.24
CA THR A 284 2.35 -11.12 6.22
C THR A 284 3.07 -12.34 6.84
N LYS A 285 4.02 -12.15 7.75
CA LYS A 285 4.72 -13.25 8.43
C LYS A 285 3.78 -14.07 9.33
N TYR A 286 2.85 -13.41 10.04
CA TYR A 286 1.81 -14.09 10.82
C TYR A 286 0.91 -14.94 9.92
N ALA A 287 0.41 -14.39 8.82
CA ALA A 287 -0.38 -15.11 7.85
C ALA A 287 0.34 -16.36 7.30
N LEU A 288 1.60 -16.21 6.86
CA LEU A 288 2.41 -17.28 6.30
C LEU A 288 2.69 -18.42 7.28
N LYS A 289 2.72 -18.13 8.59
CA LYS A 289 2.88 -19.16 9.62
C LYS A 289 1.58 -19.86 9.98
N CYS A 290 0.44 -19.18 9.82
CA CYS A 290 -0.86 -19.69 10.26
C CYS A 290 -1.69 -20.34 9.14
N ALA A 291 -1.31 -20.16 7.87
CA ALA A 291 -2.08 -20.65 6.72
C ALA A 291 -1.20 -21.29 5.66
N ASP A 292 -1.82 -22.13 4.80
CA ASP A 292 -1.14 -22.73 3.65
C ASP A 292 -1.07 -21.75 2.47
N TYR A 293 -2.03 -20.83 2.39
CA TYR A 293 -2.14 -19.82 1.34
C TYR A 293 -2.34 -18.43 1.95
N VAL A 294 -1.53 -17.47 1.52
CA VAL A 294 -1.64 -16.07 1.91
C VAL A 294 -1.83 -15.22 0.68
N VAL A 295 -2.98 -14.58 0.60
CA VAL A 295 -3.29 -13.59 -0.45
C VAL A 295 -3.02 -12.20 0.11
N THR A 296 -2.16 -11.42 -0.55
CA THR A 296 -1.89 -10.02 -0.17
C THR A 296 -1.96 -9.13 -1.39
N GLU A 297 -2.03 -7.82 -1.18
CA GLU A 297 -2.10 -6.86 -2.28
C GLU A 297 -0.98 -5.83 -2.26
N ALA A 298 -0.68 -5.27 -3.43
CA ALA A 298 0.13 -4.06 -3.59
C ALA A 298 -0.69 -2.95 -4.25
N GLY A 299 -0.51 -1.72 -3.77
CA GLY A 299 -1.28 -0.55 -4.22
C GLY A 299 -0.98 -0.16 -5.67
N PHE A 300 -1.99 0.38 -6.36
CA PHE A 300 -1.92 0.81 -7.77
C PHE A 300 -1.56 -0.30 -8.76
N GLY A 301 -0.83 0.02 -9.83
CA GLY A 301 -0.38 -0.91 -10.84
C GLY A 301 0.88 -1.68 -10.46
N ALA A 302 1.21 -2.72 -11.22
CA ALA A 302 2.38 -3.54 -10.98
C ALA A 302 3.70 -2.76 -11.16
N ASP A 303 3.69 -1.70 -11.94
CA ASP A 303 4.81 -0.78 -12.13
C ASP A 303 5.18 0.02 -10.87
N LEU A 304 4.24 0.20 -9.95
CA LEU A 304 4.46 0.90 -8.68
C LEU A 304 4.39 -0.05 -7.48
N GLY A 305 3.22 -0.66 -7.26
CA GLY A 305 2.98 -1.44 -6.06
C GLY A 305 3.74 -2.75 -6.04
N ALA A 306 3.68 -3.55 -7.12
CA ALA A 306 4.38 -4.83 -7.15
C ALA A 306 5.89 -4.64 -7.18
N GLU A 307 6.42 -3.68 -7.95
CA GLU A 307 7.86 -3.34 -7.93
C GLU A 307 8.34 -3.08 -6.51
N LYS A 308 7.65 -2.20 -5.74
CA LYS A 308 8.02 -1.89 -4.35
C LYS A 308 7.80 -3.05 -3.37
N PHE A 309 6.78 -3.86 -3.61
CA PHE A 309 6.60 -5.10 -2.85
C PHE A 309 7.82 -6.00 -3.00
N PHE A 310 8.36 -6.16 -4.20
CA PHE A 310 9.52 -7.00 -4.48
C PHE A 310 10.84 -6.35 -4.02
N ASP A 311 11.13 -5.15 -4.50
CA ASP A 311 12.43 -4.50 -4.29
C ASP A 311 12.59 -3.86 -2.91
N ILE A 312 11.49 -3.55 -2.21
CA ILE A 312 11.54 -3.01 -0.85
C ILE A 312 11.09 -4.05 0.18
N LYS A 313 9.80 -4.43 0.18
CA LYS A 313 9.25 -5.27 1.25
C LYS A 313 9.86 -6.67 1.26
N CYS A 314 9.87 -7.37 0.12
CA CYS A 314 10.42 -8.72 0.04
C CYS A 314 11.92 -8.74 0.33
N ARG A 315 12.66 -7.77 -0.23
CA ARG A 315 14.10 -7.61 0.02
C ARG A 315 14.43 -7.43 1.50
N LEU A 316 13.75 -6.48 2.17
CA LEU A 316 14.02 -6.15 3.57
C LEU A 316 13.53 -7.22 4.55
N ALA A 317 12.47 -7.95 4.22
CA ALA A 317 11.84 -8.94 5.10
C ALA A 317 12.21 -10.40 4.81
N GLY A 318 12.98 -10.65 3.73
CA GLY A 318 13.33 -11.99 3.29
C GLY A 318 12.13 -12.80 2.78
N LEU A 319 11.10 -12.12 2.27
CA LEU A 319 9.90 -12.75 1.72
C LEU A 319 10.13 -13.17 0.26
N LYS A 320 9.48 -14.26 -0.16
CA LYS A 320 9.50 -14.74 -1.55
C LYS A 320 8.07 -15.03 -1.99
N PRO A 321 7.52 -14.29 -2.96
CA PRO A 321 6.21 -14.60 -3.52
C PRO A 321 6.28 -15.85 -4.40
N ASP A 322 5.23 -16.67 -4.36
CA ASP A 322 5.10 -17.90 -5.13
C ASP A 322 4.30 -17.68 -6.43
N ALA A 323 3.35 -16.73 -6.44
CA ALA A 323 2.57 -16.35 -7.62
C ALA A 323 2.13 -14.89 -7.54
N VAL A 324 1.81 -14.30 -8.70
CA VAL A 324 1.29 -12.93 -8.84
C VAL A 324 0.01 -12.94 -9.65
N ILE A 325 -1.00 -12.22 -9.16
CA ILE A 325 -2.26 -11.99 -9.86
C ILE A 325 -2.25 -10.56 -10.40
N ILE A 326 -2.41 -10.40 -11.70
CA ILE A 326 -2.55 -9.09 -12.36
C ILE A 326 -4.01 -8.86 -12.65
N VAL A 327 -4.67 -8.01 -11.88
CA VAL A 327 -6.06 -7.63 -12.13
C VAL A 327 -6.13 -6.71 -13.34
N ALA A 328 -6.93 -7.10 -14.32
CA ALA A 328 -7.23 -6.31 -15.51
C ALA A 328 -8.74 -6.12 -15.63
N THR A 329 -9.17 -4.97 -16.15
CA THR A 329 -10.56 -4.71 -16.49
C THR A 329 -10.67 -4.26 -17.93
N VAL A 330 -11.73 -4.68 -18.61
CA VAL A 330 -12.04 -4.23 -19.98
C VAL A 330 -12.08 -2.69 -20.02
N ARG A 331 -12.68 -2.04 -19.02
CA ARG A 331 -12.76 -0.58 -18.92
C ARG A 331 -11.39 0.09 -18.88
N ALA A 332 -10.49 -0.41 -18.03
CA ALA A 332 -9.14 0.16 -17.91
C ALA A 332 -8.35 0.00 -19.22
N LEU A 333 -8.45 -1.15 -19.86
CA LEU A 333 -7.77 -1.38 -21.13
C LEU A 333 -8.36 -0.51 -22.26
N LYS A 334 -9.68 -0.35 -22.34
CA LYS A 334 -10.29 0.60 -23.29
C LYS A 334 -9.83 2.04 -23.05
N MET A 335 -9.74 2.47 -21.78
CA MET A 335 -9.20 3.80 -21.43
C MET A 335 -7.73 3.94 -21.83
N ASN A 336 -6.90 2.93 -21.58
CA ASN A 336 -5.51 2.89 -22.05
C ASN A 336 -5.41 2.85 -23.58
N GLY A 337 -6.45 2.39 -24.27
CA GLY A 337 -6.61 2.43 -25.73
C GLY A 337 -7.11 3.78 -26.28
N GLY A 338 -7.43 4.74 -25.38
CA GLY A 338 -7.84 6.10 -25.74
C GLY A 338 -9.34 6.39 -25.66
N VAL A 339 -10.17 5.47 -25.12
CA VAL A 339 -11.61 5.71 -24.90
C VAL A 339 -11.81 6.64 -23.71
N PRO A 340 -12.59 7.73 -23.84
CA PRO A 340 -12.89 8.62 -22.74
C PRO A 340 -13.78 7.95 -21.68
N LYS A 341 -13.70 8.43 -20.42
CA LYS A 341 -14.31 7.82 -19.25
C LYS A 341 -15.82 7.58 -19.37
N ASP A 342 -16.55 8.48 -20.00
CA ASP A 342 -18.00 8.45 -20.20
C ASP A 342 -18.44 7.44 -21.27
N ALA A 343 -17.54 6.99 -22.15
CA ALA A 343 -17.79 6.02 -23.21
C ALA A 343 -17.32 4.59 -22.88
N LEU A 344 -16.77 4.33 -21.70
CA LEU A 344 -16.20 3.02 -21.32
C LEU A 344 -17.24 1.89 -21.23
N GLY A 345 -18.54 2.19 -21.09
CA GLY A 345 -19.62 1.21 -21.06
C GLY A 345 -20.02 0.67 -22.44
N THR A 346 -19.52 1.25 -23.54
CA THR A 346 -19.83 0.81 -24.91
C THR A 346 -18.73 -0.12 -25.40
N GLU A 347 -19.13 -1.21 -26.12
CA GLU A 347 -18.18 -2.14 -26.73
C GLU A 347 -17.19 -1.42 -27.66
N ASN A 348 -15.90 -1.72 -27.51
CA ASN A 348 -14.87 -1.20 -28.39
C ASN A 348 -13.64 -2.13 -28.44
N LEU A 349 -13.68 -3.10 -29.34
CA LEU A 349 -12.65 -4.12 -29.52
C LEU A 349 -11.31 -3.54 -30.00
N ASP A 350 -11.33 -2.50 -30.81
CA ASP A 350 -10.10 -1.90 -31.34
C ASP A 350 -9.34 -1.13 -30.24
N ALA A 351 -10.07 -0.37 -29.41
CA ALA A 351 -9.49 0.28 -28.27
C ALA A 351 -8.97 -0.73 -27.22
N LEU A 352 -9.71 -1.83 -27.02
CA LEU A 352 -9.28 -2.91 -26.13
C LEU A 352 -7.96 -3.54 -26.62
N LYS A 353 -7.84 -3.86 -27.92
CA LYS A 353 -6.60 -4.36 -28.51
C LYS A 353 -5.44 -3.39 -28.33
N LYS A 354 -5.66 -2.09 -28.59
CA LYS A 354 -4.64 -1.06 -28.43
C LYS A 354 -4.21 -0.92 -26.98
N GLY A 355 -5.15 -0.91 -26.04
CA GLY A 355 -4.88 -0.76 -24.62
C GLY A 355 -4.26 -2.00 -23.98
N ALA A 356 -4.41 -3.18 -24.57
CA ALA A 356 -3.81 -4.43 -24.11
C ALA A 356 -2.26 -4.37 -24.04
N ALA A 357 -1.61 -3.46 -24.76
CA ALA A 357 -0.18 -3.19 -24.64
C ALA A 357 0.23 -2.79 -23.22
N ASN A 358 -0.68 -2.17 -22.43
CA ASN A 358 -0.44 -1.88 -21.02
C ASN A 358 -0.40 -3.18 -20.19
N LEU A 359 -1.34 -4.09 -20.40
CA LEU A 359 -1.34 -5.41 -19.74
C LEU A 359 -0.10 -6.22 -20.11
N GLU A 360 0.27 -6.25 -21.39
CA GLU A 360 1.48 -6.91 -21.89
C GLU A 360 2.71 -6.43 -21.12
N LYS A 361 2.89 -5.11 -20.95
CA LYS A 361 4.03 -4.56 -20.20
C LYS A 361 4.01 -4.99 -18.73
N HIS A 362 2.85 -5.08 -18.11
CA HIS A 362 2.75 -5.55 -16.73
C HIS A 362 3.08 -7.04 -16.57
N ILE A 363 2.67 -7.89 -17.53
CA ILE A 363 3.05 -9.31 -17.58
C ILE A 363 4.57 -9.44 -17.72
N GLU A 364 5.18 -8.70 -18.66
CA GLU A 364 6.64 -8.66 -18.83
C GLU A 364 7.33 -8.23 -17.52
N ASN A 365 6.83 -7.20 -16.85
CA ASN A 365 7.40 -6.68 -15.62
C ASN A 365 7.43 -7.75 -14.52
N ILE A 366 6.35 -8.49 -14.31
CA ILE A 366 6.32 -9.58 -13.32
C ILE A 366 7.29 -10.70 -13.71
N GLY A 367 7.37 -11.04 -15.00
CA GLY A 367 8.32 -12.04 -15.51
C GLY A 367 9.78 -11.72 -15.18
N LYS A 368 10.15 -10.43 -15.14
CA LYS A 368 11.49 -9.97 -14.78
C LYS A 368 11.88 -10.23 -13.33
N PHE A 369 10.92 -10.43 -12.44
CA PHE A 369 11.15 -10.83 -11.06
C PHE A 369 11.17 -12.36 -10.88
N GLY A 370 10.97 -13.13 -11.95
CA GLY A 370 11.01 -14.60 -11.91
C GLY A 370 9.81 -15.25 -11.22
N VAL A 371 8.65 -14.58 -11.15
CA VAL A 371 7.45 -15.09 -10.46
C VAL A 371 6.36 -15.43 -11.48
N PRO A 372 5.69 -16.60 -11.38
CA PRO A 372 4.56 -16.94 -12.24
C PRO A 372 3.41 -15.93 -12.10
N ALA A 373 2.85 -15.49 -13.22
CA ALA A 373 1.74 -14.53 -13.27
C ALA A 373 0.46 -15.18 -13.80
N VAL A 374 -0.69 -14.78 -13.21
CA VAL A 374 -2.04 -15.09 -13.66
C VAL A 374 -2.79 -13.76 -13.87
N VAL A 375 -3.47 -13.60 -14.99
CA VAL A 375 -4.32 -12.44 -15.25
C VAL A 375 -5.73 -12.73 -14.72
N ALA A 376 -6.20 -11.90 -13.79
CA ALA A 376 -7.58 -11.92 -13.32
C ALA A 376 -8.37 -10.86 -14.08
N VAL A 377 -9.28 -11.28 -14.94
CA VAL A 377 -10.22 -10.38 -15.61
C VAL A 377 -11.39 -10.11 -14.66
N ASN A 378 -11.37 -8.94 -14.01
CA ASN A 378 -12.46 -8.51 -13.14
C ASN A 378 -13.65 -8.05 -13.99
N VAL A 379 -14.67 -8.90 -14.07
CA VAL A 379 -15.82 -8.74 -14.97
C VAL A 379 -16.83 -7.74 -14.41
N PHE A 380 -17.26 -6.80 -15.25
CA PHE A 380 -18.31 -5.83 -14.95
C PHE A 380 -19.57 -6.10 -15.80
N PRO A 381 -20.77 -5.71 -15.32
CA PRO A 381 -22.03 -5.94 -16.04
C PRO A 381 -22.09 -5.29 -17.44
N THR A 382 -21.22 -4.32 -17.71
CA THR A 382 -21.15 -3.62 -19.01
C THR A 382 -20.18 -4.29 -19.99
N ASP A 383 -19.40 -5.27 -19.55
CA ASP A 383 -18.42 -5.94 -20.41
C ASP A 383 -19.16 -6.91 -21.33
N THR A 384 -18.84 -6.89 -22.63
CA THR A 384 -19.45 -7.80 -23.58
C THR A 384 -18.67 -9.11 -23.70
N GLU A 385 -19.35 -10.19 -24.12
CA GLU A 385 -18.68 -11.48 -24.28
C GLU A 385 -17.57 -11.40 -25.35
N ALA A 386 -17.75 -10.57 -26.41
CA ALA A 386 -16.72 -10.33 -27.41
C ALA A 386 -15.47 -9.68 -26.84
N GLU A 387 -15.61 -8.72 -25.91
CA GLU A 387 -14.49 -8.07 -25.22
C GLU A 387 -13.77 -9.04 -24.30
N LEU A 388 -14.51 -9.87 -23.55
CA LEU A 388 -13.94 -10.86 -22.65
C LEU A 388 -13.15 -11.94 -23.41
N LEU A 389 -13.73 -12.51 -24.46
CA LEU A 389 -13.06 -13.50 -25.33
C LEU A 389 -11.81 -12.93 -26.00
N LEU A 390 -11.88 -11.67 -26.46
CA LEU A 390 -10.71 -11.00 -27.02
C LEU A 390 -9.58 -10.86 -26.00
N LEU A 391 -9.90 -10.53 -24.75
CA LEU A 391 -8.90 -10.38 -23.71
C LEU A 391 -8.28 -11.73 -23.31
N GLU A 392 -9.08 -12.80 -23.25
CA GLU A 392 -8.59 -14.16 -23.03
C GLU A 392 -7.64 -14.62 -24.14
N ASP A 393 -8.01 -14.37 -25.43
CA ASP A 393 -7.16 -14.67 -26.57
C ASP A 393 -5.84 -13.86 -26.54
N LEU A 394 -5.89 -12.59 -26.16
CA LEU A 394 -4.69 -11.76 -25.96
C LEU A 394 -3.77 -12.33 -24.88
N CYS A 395 -4.31 -12.73 -23.73
CA CYS A 395 -3.52 -13.38 -22.67
C CYS A 395 -2.89 -14.70 -23.15
N ALA A 396 -3.65 -15.53 -23.86
CA ALA A 396 -3.15 -16.79 -24.41
C ALA A 396 -1.96 -16.58 -25.37
N ARG A 397 -2.06 -15.57 -26.24
CA ARG A 397 -0.96 -15.20 -27.16
C ARG A 397 0.29 -14.70 -26.45
N LEU A 398 0.13 -14.06 -25.28
CA LEU A 398 1.23 -13.62 -24.42
C LEU A 398 1.79 -14.76 -23.55
N GLY A 399 1.23 -15.97 -23.65
CA GLY A 399 1.59 -17.11 -22.82
C GLY A 399 1.21 -16.93 -21.35
N ALA A 400 0.32 -16.00 -21.03
CA ALA A 400 -0.17 -15.73 -19.69
C ALA A 400 -1.46 -16.51 -19.42
N GLN A 401 -1.51 -17.18 -18.26
CA GLN A 401 -2.73 -17.80 -17.78
C GLN A 401 -3.74 -16.72 -17.40
N CYS A 402 -5.02 -16.92 -17.75
CA CYS A 402 -6.08 -15.95 -17.58
C CYS A 402 -7.34 -16.61 -17.00
N ALA A 403 -8.03 -15.93 -16.08
CA ALA A 403 -9.31 -16.37 -15.54
C ALA A 403 -10.25 -15.19 -15.32
N ARG A 404 -11.54 -15.39 -15.60
CA ARG A 404 -12.60 -14.43 -15.26
C ARG A 404 -12.83 -14.43 -13.75
N SER A 405 -13.07 -13.25 -13.18
CA SER A 405 -13.37 -13.05 -11.78
C SER A 405 -14.69 -12.27 -11.64
N GLU A 406 -15.68 -12.91 -11.04
CA GLU A 406 -17.00 -12.33 -10.75
C GLU A 406 -17.24 -12.21 -9.24
N VAL A 407 -16.17 -12.09 -8.48
CA VAL A 407 -16.20 -12.13 -7.00
C VAL A 407 -17.02 -11.00 -6.40
N TRP A 408 -17.11 -9.85 -7.04
CA TRP A 408 -17.96 -8.76 -6.57
C TRP A 408 -19.43 -9.18 -6.48
N ALA A 409 -19.94 -9.88 -7.48
CA ALA A 409 -21.34 -10.29 -7.57
C ALA A 409 -21.64 -11.63 -6.87
N LYS A 410 -20.66 -12.54 -6.80
CA LYS A 410 -20.86 -13.94 -6.40
C LYS A 410 -19.99 -14.37 -5.22
N GLY A 411 -19.21 -13.47 -4.60
CA GLY A 411 -18.27 -13.81 -3.53
C GLY A 411 -17.23 -14.83 -3.99
N GLY A 412 -16.76 -15.69 -3.11
CA GLY A 412 -15.78 -16.72 -3.42
C GLY A 412 -16.20 -17.69 -4.53
N ALA A 413 -17.51 -17.93 -4.72
CA ALA A 413 -17.99 -18.77 -5.83
C ALA A 413 -17.66 -18.17 -7.20
N GLY A 414 -17.63 -16.83 -7.31
CA GLY A 414 -17.22 -16.12 -8.53
C GLY A 414 -15.72 -16.11 -8.79
N GLY A 415 -14.91 -16.64 -7.85
CA GLY A 415 -13.46 -16.70 -7.95
C GLY A 415 -12.88 -18.10 -8.14
N LEU A 416 -13.71 -19.16 -8.25
CA LEU A 416 -13.22 -20.54 -8.31
C LEU A 416 -12.30 -20.79 -9.51
N ALA A 417 -12.65 -20.30 -10.70
CA ALA A 417 -11.80 -20.43 -11.89
C ALA A 417 -10.45 -19.69 -11.71
N LEU A 418 -10.45 -18.56 -11.01
CA LEU A 418 -9.21 -17.85 -10.67
C LEU A 418 -8.39 -18.64 -9.66
N ALA A 419 -9.03 -19.26 -8.67
CA ALA A 419 -8.35 -20.11 -7.68
C ALA A 419 -7.69 -21.33 -8.35
N ASP A 420 -8.36 -22.00 -9.30
CA ASP A 420 -7.78 -23.10 -10.08
C ASP A 420 -6.56 -22.63 -10.88
N ALA A 421 -6.64 -21.48 -11.56
CA ALA A 421 -5.52 -20.91 -12.31
C ALA A 421 -4.34 -20.55 -11.40
N VAL A 422 -4.60 -20.10 -10.17
CA VAL A 422 -3.57 -19.82 -9.15
C VAL A 422 -2.91 -21.11 -8.66
N GLU A 423 -3.68 -22.18 -8.40
CA GLU A 423 -3.13 -23.49 -8.03
C GLU A 423 -2.18 -24.03 -9.12
N ASP A 424 -2.57 -23.90 -10.40
CA ASP A 424 -1.71 -24.28 -11.52
C ASP A 424 -0.42 -23.45 -11.58
N ALA A 425 -0.51 -22.15 -11.32
CA ALA A 425 0.65 -21.27 -11.27
C ALA A 425 1.59 -21.62 -10.10
N LEU A 426 1.04 -21.95 -8.94
CA LEU A 426 1.78 -22.38 -7.76
C LEU A 426 2.48 -23.75 -7.95
N GLY A 427 2.04 -24.55 -8.93
CA GLY A 427 2.72 -25.78 -9.36
C GLY A 427 4.01 -25.52 -10.12
N ARG A 428 4.27 -24.29 -10.58
CA ARG A 428 5.50 -23.88 -11.27
C ARG A 428 6.54 -23.39 -10.24
N THR A 429 7.82 -23.55 -10.55
CA THR A 429 8.88 -23.02 -9.68
C THR A 429 9.00 -21.51 -9.87
N ALA A 430 8.85 -20.75 -8.79
CA ALA A 430 9.20 -19.33 -8.78
C ALA A 430 10.70 -19.17 -8.49
N ASP A 431 11.40 -18.42 -9.34
CA ASP A 431 12.81 -18.01 -9.16
C ASP A 431 12.86 -16.52 -8.82
N PHE A 432 12.24 -16.16 -7.71
CA PHE A 432 12.10 -14.76 -7.31
C PHE A 432 13.44 -14.11 -7.01
N HIS A 433 13.68 -12.97 -7.65
CA HIS A 433 14.82 -12.09 -7.40
C HIS A 433 14.43 -10.61 -7.59
N PRO A 434 15.02 -9.70 -6.80
CA PRO A 434 14.88 -8.26 -7.01
C PRO A 434 15.51 -7.83 -8.35
N ILE A 435 14.99 -6.72 -8.94
CA ILE A 435 15.39 -6.30 -10.28
C ILE A 435 16.79 -5.66 -10.33
N TYR A 436 17.32 -5.24 -9.19
CA TYR A 436 18.67 -4.63 -9.08
C TYR A 436 19.43 -5.11 -7.85
N ASP A 437 20.77 -5.07 -7.93
CA ASP A 437 21.65 -5.29 -6.79
C ASP A 437 21.62 -4.06 -5.84
N ALA A 438 21.52 -4.30 -4.53
CA ALA A 438 21.52 -3.25 -3.50
C ALA A 438 22.81 -2.42 -3.50
N LYS A 439 23.94 -2.98 -3.93
CA LYS A 439 25.25 -2.32 -3.98
C LYS A 439 25.41 -1.29 -5.10
N LYS A 440 24.49 -1.26 -6.06
CA LYS A 440 24.49 -0.22 -7.10
C LYS A 440 24.24 1.15 -6.49
N SER A 441 24.73 2.20 -7.15
CA SER A 441 24.41 3.58 -6.76
C SER A 441 22.90 3.86 -6.84
N ILE A 442 22.42 4.88 -6.14
CA ILE A 442 21.03 5.29 -6.17
C ILE A 442 20.60 5.63 -7.62
N ALA A 443 21.46 6.34 -8.36
CA ALA A 443 21.21 6.68 -9.76
C ALA A 443 21.04 5.45 -10.65
N GLU A 444 21.92 4.45 -10.52
CA GLU A 444 21.81 3.19 -11.29
C GLU A 444 20.54 2.42 -10.96
N LYS A 445 20.13 2.36 -9.67
CA LYS A 445 18.87 1.71 -9.26
C LYS A 445 17.66 2.39 -9.89
N ILE A 446 17.62 3.72 -9.87
CA ILE A 446 16.56 4.51 -10.50
C ILE A 446 16.53 4.29 -12.01
N GLU A 447 17.71 4.27 -12.66
CA GLU A 447 17.84 4.00 -14.10
C GLU A 447 17.32 2.61 -14.47
N ILE A 448 17.65 1.58 -13.67
CA ILE A 448 17.17 0.21 -13.88
C ILE A 448 15.65 0.15 -13.77
N ILE A 449 15.05 0.72 -12.72
CA ILE A 449 13.60 0.74 -12.56
C ILE A 449 12.95 1.47 -13.75
N ALA A 450 13.47 2.63 -14.14
CA ALA A 450 12.91 3.43 -15.23
C ALA A 450 12.95 2.66 -16.57
N ARG A 451 14.06 2.01 -16.91
CA ARG A 451 14.19 1.27 -18.16
C ARG A 451 13.41 -0.04 -18.12
N GLU A 452 13.64 -0.84 -17.09
CA GLU A 452 13.13 -2.20 -17.05
C GLU A 452 11.62 -2.24 -16.75
N ILE A 453 11.15 -1.46 -15.78
CA ILE A 453 9.76 -1.48 -15.35
C ILE A 453 8.90 -0.51 -16.13
N TYR A 454 9.36 0.73 -16.35
CA TYR A 454 8.55 1.75 -17.03
C TYR A 454 8.73 1.73 -18.54
N GLY A 455 9.85 1.23 -19.07
CA GLY A 455 10.17 1.26 -20.49
C GLY A 455 10.67 2.64 -20.95
N ALA A 456 11.23 3.45 -20.04
CA ALA A 456 11.82 4.74 -20.36
C ALA A 456 13.16 4.59 -21.09
N ASP A 457 13.53 5.59 -21.90
CA ASP A 457 14.84 5.65 -22.56
C ASP A 457 15.98 6.04 -21.59
N GLY A 458 15.64 6.57 -20.42
CA GLY A 458 16.58 6.96 -19.37
C GLY A 458 15.99 7.87 -18.33
N VAL A 459 16.85 8.43 -17.48
CA VAL A 459 16.48 9.29 -16.36
C VAL A 459 17.24 10.62 -16.45
N ASP A 460 16.55 11.70 -16.12
CA ASP A 460 17.12 13.03 -15.92
C ASP A 460 17.01 13.41 -14.45
N PHE A 461 18.08 13.96 -13.89
CA PHE A 461 18.13 14.43 -12.51
C PHE A 461 18.23 15.95 -12.48
N THR A 462 17.33 16.62 -11.74
CA THR A 462 17.45 18.06 -11.51
C THR A 462 18.70 18.38 -10.67
N PRO A 463 19.22 19.62 -10.69
CA PRO A 463 20.31 20.03 -9.81
C PRO A 463 20.03 19.76 -8.33
N GLU A 464 18.78 19.93 -7.88
CA GLU A 464 18.38 19.63 -6.52
C GLU A 464 18.46 18.13 -6.21
N ALA A 465 17.97 17.26 -7.11
CA ALA A 465 18.09 15.81 -6.96
C ALA A 465 19.56 15.35 -6.92
N GLN A 466 20.45 15.95 -7.72
CA GLN A 466 21.88 15.65 -7.71
C GLN A 466 22.54 16.04 -6.39
N LYS A 467 22.21 17.21 -5.83
CA LYS A 467 22.68 17.64 -4.50
C LYS A 467 22.20 16.69 -3.41
N GLN A 468 20.93 16.32 -3.43
CA GLN A 468 20.34 15.39 -2.44
C GLN A 468 20.93 13.97 -2.57
N MET A 469 21.38 13.57 -3.75
CA MET A 469 22.07 12.29 -3.96
C MET A 469 23.37 12.23 -3.15
N ALA A 470 24.15 13.32 -3.11
CA ALA A 470 25.35 13.42 -2.27
C ALA A 470 24.98 13.43 -0.75
N GLU A 471 23.82 13.99 -0.38
CA GLU A 471 23.33 13.90 1.01
C GLU A 471 23.01 12.45 1.39
N MET A 472 22.47 11.62 0.47
CA MET A 472 22.21 10.18 0.73
C MET A 472 23.51 9.41 1.00
N GLU A 473 24.62 9.76 0.34
CA GLU A 473 25.94 9.19 0.62
C GLU A 473 26.39 9.53 2.05
N THR A 474 26.24 10.79 2.45
CA THR A 474 26.55 11.27 3.82
C THR A 474 25.72 10.53 4.88
N LEU A 475 24.47 10.17 4.56
CA LEU A 475 23.57 9.41 5.43
C LEU A 475 23.83 7.90 5.41
N GLY A 476 24.78 7.41 4.61
CA GLY A 476 25.07 5.98 4.47
C GLY A 476 23.92 5.18 3.81
N MET A 477 23.13 5.82 2.95
CA MET A 477 21.94 5.23 2.32
C MET A 477 22.20 4.70 0.90
N THR A 478 23.43 4.58 0.48
CA THR A 478 23.78 4.15 -0.89
C THR A 478 23.29 2.74 -1.21
N GLU A 479 23.31 1.82 -0.25
CA GLU A 479 22.89 0.42 -0.43
C GLU A 479 21.37 0.20 -0.14
N THR A 480 20.63 1.23 0.23
CA THR A 480 19.18 1.11 0.50
C THR A 480 18.38 0.99 -0.81
N PRO A 481 17.22 0.32 -0.79
CA PRO A 481 16.33 0.32 -1.95
C PRO A 481 15.77 1.70 -2.26
N VAL A 482 15.29 1.86 -3.50
CA VAL A 482 14.66 3.09 -4.00
C VAL A 482 13.15 2.90 -4.08
N CYS A 483 12.41 3.89 -3.61
CA CYS A 483 10.97 4.02 -3.72
C CYS A 483 10.64 5.11 -4.76
N MET A 484 10.29 4.70 -5.97
CA MET A 484 9.89 5.63 -7.02
C MET A 484 8.51 6.22 -6.72
N ALA A 485 8.42 7.53 -6.55
CA ALA A 485 7.19 8.27 -6.33
C ALA A 485 6.77 8.95 -7.65
N LYS A 486 5.81 8.34 -8.36
CA LYS A 486 5.29 8.85 -9.64
C LYS A 486 3.77 8.74 -9.74
N THR A 487 3.19 9.30 -10.80
CA THR A 487 1.78 9.10 -11.11
C THR A 487 1.44 7.62 -11.27
N GLN A 488 0.28 7.21 -10.77
CA GLN A 488 -0.24 5.85 -10.90
C GLN A 488 -0.94 5.58 -12.25
N TYR A 489 -1.23 6.62 -13.03
CA TYR A 489 -2.07 6.51 -14.23
C TYR A 489 -1.30 6.22 -15.51
N SER A 490 0.01 6.19 -15.46
CA SER A 490 0.87 5.93 -16.62
C SER A 490 2.12 5.17 -16.21
N LEU A 491 2.74 4.45 -17.12
CA LEU A 491 4.10 3.92 -16.97
C LEU A 491 5.14 5.07 -16.95
N SER A 492 4.85 6.21 -17.58
CA SER A 492 5.66 7.44 -17.53
C SER A 492 5.37 8.26 -16.26
N ASP A 493 6.16 9.31 -16.02
CA ASP A 493 5.88 10.36 -15.03
C ASP A 493 4.87 11.41 -15.53
N ASN A 494 4.43 11.30 -16.80
CA ASN A 494 3.37 12.11 -17.38
C ASN A 494 2.05 11.32 -17.42
N PRO A 495 1.02 11.70 -16.63
CA PRO A 495 -0.24 10.97 -16.56
C PRO A 495 -1.07 10.98 -17.87
N ALA A 496 -0.73 11.83 -18.83
CA ALA A 496 -1.40 11.88 -20.13
C ALA A 496 -0.92 10.81 -21.12
N LEU A 497 0.23 10.18 -20.86
CA LEU A 497 0.79 9.12 -21.70
C LEU A 497 0.21 7.77 -21.28
N LEU A 498 -0.93 7.39 -21.88
CA LEU A 498 -1.64 6.16 -21.56
C LEU A 498 -1.08 4.93 -22.34
N GLY A 499 -1.50 3.74 -21.93
CA GLY A 499 -1.13 2.49 -22.58
C GLY A 499 0.31 2.07 -22.31
N ARG A 500 1.10 1.86 -23.33
CA ARG A 500 2.53 1.54 -23.27
C ARG A 500 3.32 2.63 -24.00
N PRO A 501 3.60 3.76 -23.34
CA PRO A 501 4.38 4.84 -23.94
C PRO A 501 5.81 4.40 -24.26
N ALA A 502 6.41 5.01 -25.28
CA ALA A 502 7.80 4.83 -25.69
C ALA A 502 8.43 6.18 -26.02
N GLY A 503 9.75 6.26 -26.09
CA GLY A 503 10.46 7.50 -26.44
C GLY A 503 10.38 8.57 -25.35
N PHE A 504 10.26 8.20 -24.07
CA PHE A 504 10.18 9.12 -22.94
C PHE A 504 11.32 8.91 -21.94
N ARG A 505 11.58 9.94 -21.16
CA ARG A 505 12.54 9.91 -20.05
C ARG A 505 11.83 10.26 -18.76
N ILE A 506 12.28 9.68 -17.64
CA ILE A 506 11.78 10.00 -16.29
C ILE A 506 12.58 11.15 -15.72
N THR A 507 11.93 12.18 -15.16
CA THR A 507 12.60 13.28 -14.48
C THR A 507 12.49 13.14 -12.96
N VAL A 508 13.60 12.85 -12.30
CA VAL A 508 13.69 12.87 -10.83
C VAL A 508 13.93 14.31 -10.37
N ARG A 509 12.99 14.85 -9.61
CA ARG A 509 12.98 16.24 -9.15
C ARG A 509 13.64 16.42 -7.80
N GLU A 510 13.39 15.48 -6.89
CA GLU A 510 13.87 15.46 -5.51
C GLU A 510 14.15 14.03 -5.06
N LEU A 511 15.07 13.89 -4.11
CA LEU A 511 15.27 12.67 -3.32
C LEU A 511 15.00 12.96 -1.85
N ARG A 512 14.34 12.04 -1.17
CA ARG A 512 14.10 12.14 0.28
C ARG A 512 14.59 10.89 0.99
N ALA A 513 15.31 11.10 2.08
CA ALA A 513 15.77 10.02 2.95
C ALA A 513 14.63 9.55 3.85
N SER A 514 14.33 8.25 3.84
CA SER A 514 13.54 7.57 4.87
C SER A 514 14.47 6.65 5.66
N CYS A 515 15.32 7.27 6.51
CA CYS A 515 16.43 6.58 7.18
C CYS A 515 15.95 5.49 8.14
N GLY A 516 14.87 5.72 8.85
CA GLY A 516 14.25 4.76 9.76
C GLY A 516 13.55 3.61 9.02
N ALA A 517 12.82 3.93 7.96
CA ALA A 517 12.18 2.93 7.11
C ALA A 517 13.21 2.14 6.28
N GLY A 518 14.34 2.76 5.91
CA GLY A 518 15.45 2.12 5.19
C GLY A 518 15.25 2.09 3.67
N PHE A 519 14.78 3.19 3.08
CA PHE A 519 14.72 3.39 1.62
C PHE A 519 14.86 4.87 1.25
N VAL A 520 15.22 5.14 0.00
CA VAL A 520 15.27 6.49 -0.57
C VAL A 520 14.03 6.70 -1.44
N VAL A 521 13.31 7.80 -1.23
CA VAL A 521 12.17 8.19 -2.08
C VAL A 521 12.67 9.07 -3.21
N ALA A 522 12.43 8.65 -4.46
CA ALA A 522 12.73 9.42 -5.66
C ALA A 522 11.42 10.02 -6.23
N LEU A 523 11.26 11.34 -6.10
CA LEU A 523 10.06 12.05 -6.54
C LEU A 523 10.17 12.45 -8.01
N THR A 524 9.19 12.02 -8.79
CA THR A 524 9.00 12.42 -10.20
C THR A 524 7.68 13.17 -10.34
N GLY A 525 7.62 14.20 -11.15
CA GLY A 525 6.38 14.96 -11.31
C GLY A 525 5.88 15.63 -10.02
N ASN A 526 4.58 15.93 -9.95
CA ASN A 526 3.95 16.61 -8.80
C ASN A 526 3.27 15.58 -7.88
N ILE A 527 4.02 14.92 -7.02
CA ILE A 527 3.49 14.01 -6.03
C ILE A 527 3.22 14.76 -4.73
N LEU A 528 1.99 14.72 -4.27
CA LEU A 528 1.54 15.43 -3.07
C LEU A 528 1.46 14.48 -1.88
N THR A 529 2.16 14.82 -0.81
CA THR A 529 2.13 14.11 0.48
C THR A 529 0.97 14.54 1.38
N MET A 530 0.30 15.64 1.04
CA MET A 530 -0.97 16.08 1.64
C MET A 530 -1.98 16.31 0.51
N PRO A 531 -2.87 15.34 0.25
CA PRO A 531 -3.95 15.49 -0.74
C PRO A 531 -4.91 16.62 -0.34
N GLY A 532 -5.61 17.18 -1.32
CA GLY A 532 -6.71 18.10 -1.07
C GLY A 532 -8.05 17.41 -1.22
N LEU A 533 -9.08 17.93 -0.56
CA LEU A 533 -10.45 17.52 -0.82
C LEU A 533 -10.87 17.88 -2.26
N PRO A 534 -11.67 17.02 -2.94
CA PRO A 534 -12.25 17.34 -4.25
C PRO A 534 -13.35 18.39 -4.12
N LYS A 535 -13.90 18.82 -5.27
CA LYS A 535 -15.02 19.80 -5.30
C LYS A 535 -16.24 19.32 -4.51
N VAL A 536 -16.54 18.02 -4.58
CA VAL A 536 -17.60 17.36 -3.79
C VAL A 536 -16.94 16.19 -3.07
N PRO A 537 -16.55 16.35 -1.79
CA PRO A 537 -15.99 15.27 -0.98
C PRO A 537 -17.04 14.19 -0.68
N ALA A 538 -16.62 12.94 -0.55
CA ALA A 538 -17.47 11.82 -0.14
C ALA A 538 -18.16 12.09 1.22
N ALA A 539 -17.50 12.79 2.12
CA ALA A 539 -18.02 13.22 3.41
C ALA A 539 -19.38 13.98 3.33
N MET A 540 -19.66 14.68 2.23
CA MET A 540 -20.92 15.41 2.06
C MET A 540 -22.14 14.48 1.84
N GLY A 541 -21.91 13.22 1.50
CA GLY A 541 -22.95 12.21 1.32
C GLY A 541 -23.06 11.22 2.49
N MET A 542 -22.23 11.38 3.53
CA MET A 542 -22.20 10.50 4.70
C MET A 542 -23.10 11.06 5.81
N ASP A 543 -23.82 10.17 6.50
CA ASP A 543 -24.66 10.52 7.65
C ASP A 543 -24.75 9.36 8.63
N ILE A 544 -25.29 9.64 9.82
CA ILE A 544 -25.59 8.66 10.86
C ILE A 544 -26.97 8.95 11.43
N THR A 545 -27.83 7.93 11.54
CA THR A 545 -29.15 8.05 12.15
C THR A 545 -29.06 8.13 13.66
N GLU A 546 -30.19 8.50 14.33
CA GLU A 546 -30.29 8.52 15.81
C GLU A 546 -30.03 7.14 16.43
N ASP A 547 -30.35 6.06 15.71
CA ASP A 547 -30.07 4.67 16.12
C ASP A 547 -28.63 4.23 15.82
N GLY A 548 -27.75 5.14 15.34
CA GLY A 548 -26.35 4.85 15.05
C GLY A 548 -26.13 4.13 13.71
N VAL A 549 -27.10 4.11 12.80
CA VAL A 549 -26.95 3.49 11.48
C VAL A 549 -26.25 4.45 10.52
N ILE A 550 -25.06 4.06 10.05
CA ILE A 550 -24.24 4.85 9.12
C ILE A 550 -24.79 4.73 7.70
N THR A 551 -24.85 5.84 6.96
CA THR A 551 -25.23 5.90 5.55
C THR A 551 -24.17 6.60 4.73
N GLY A 552 -24.07 6.30 3.43
CA GLY A 552 -23.13 6.95 2.51
C GLY A 552 -21.65 6.63 2.74
N LEU A 553 -21.32 5.68 3.62
CA LEU A 553 -19.92 5.30 3.84
C LEU A 553 -19.35 4.53 2.64
N PHE A 554 -20.18 3.99 1.77
CA PHE A 554 -19.87 3.46 0.39
C PHE A 554 -21.10 2.78 -0.19
#